data_d4358059318edd88cf0b5016e2983add
#
_entry.id   d4358059318edd88cf0b5016e2983add
#
_cell.length_a   1.000
_cell.length_b   1.000
_cell.length_c   1.000
_cell.angle_alpha   90.00
_cell.angle_beta   90.00
_cell.angle_gamma   90.00
#
_symmetry.space_group_name_H-M   'P 1'
#
loop_
_entity.id
_entity.type
_entity.pdbx_description
1 polymer ?
#
loop_
_entity_poly.entity_id
_entity_poly.type
_entity_poly.pdbx_seq_one_letter_code
_entity_poly.pdbx_strand_id
1 'polypeptide(L)'
;MRNNRLLTIFLIVFVDLLGFSLILPLLPYYAEQYGANDIIVGLLTASYAAAQFVGAPLLGRLSDQYGRRPILLVSIAGTIAGFVLLAIAEPLGMMLGGALVAANTAVLALLFVSRILDGLSGGNISVAQAYIADISTPENRNRALGVVGAAF
;
A
#
# COMPACT_ATOMS: atom_id res chain seq x y z
N MET A 1 9.31 -25.84 -9.53
CA MET A 1 8.75 -24.58 -10.09
C MET A 1 7.59 -23.99 -9.25
N ARG A 2 6.77 -24.80 -8.56
CA ARG A 2 5.63 -24.34 -7.73
C ARG A 2 6.08 -23.60 -6.45
N ASN A 3 7.16 -24.05 -5.80
CA ASN A 3 7.68 -23.41 -4.59
C ASN A 3 8.20 -21.97 -4.82
N ASN A 4 8.80 -21.71 -6.01
CA ASN A 4 9.30 -20.36 -6.32
C ASN A 4 8.18 -19.34 -6.47
N ARG A 5 7.00 -19.74 -6.98
CA ARG A 5 5.83 -18.84 -7.11
C ARG A 5 5.25 -18.47 -5.75
N LEU A 6 5.12 -19.45 -4.84
CA LEU A 6 4.65 -19.19 -3.48
C LEU A 6 5.61 -18.29 -2.72
N LEU A 7 6.91 -18.51 -2.84
CA LEU A 7 7.92 -17.65 -2.23
C LEU A 7 7.85 -16.20 -2.76
N THR A 8 7.69 -16.05 -4.08
CA THR A 8 7.55 -14.72 -4.68
C THR A 8 6.32 -13.99 -4.13
N ILE A 9 5.16 -14.65 -4.04
CA ILE A 9 3.94 -14.05 -3.51
C ILE A 9 4.11 -13.70 -2.03
N PHE A 10 4.70 -14.60 -1.24
CA PHE A 10 5.02 -14.35 0.16
C PHE A 10 5.89 -13.10 0.32
N LEU A 11 6.97 -12.99 -0.47
CA LEU A 11 7.86 -11.83 -0.41
C LEU A 11 7.16 -10.53 -0.81
N ILE A 12 6.28 -10.54 -1.80
CA ILE A 12 5.48 -9.38 -2.21
C ILE A 12 4.62 -8.90 -1.04
N VAL A 13 3.83 -9.80 -0.45
CA VAL A 13 2.94 -9.46 0.67
C VAL A 13 3.75 -9.06 1.91
N PHE A 14 4.83 -9.76 2.20
CA PHE A 14 5.69 -9.49 3.34
C PHE A 14 6.33 -8.10 3.26
N VAL A 15 6.90 -7.72 2.11
CA VAL A 15 7.53 -6.40 1.92
C VAL A 15 6.48 -5.28 2.00
N ASP A 16 5.30 -5.49 1.44
CA ASP A 16 4.20 -4.54 1.50
C ASP A 16 3.75 -4.28 2.94
N LEU A 17 3.49 -5.36 3.70
CA LEU A 17 3.10 -5.28 5.12
C LEU A 17 4.21 -4.71 6.00
N LEU A 18 5.46 -5.04 5.72
CA LEU A 18 6.61 -4.49 6.43
C LEU A 18 6.70 -2.98 6.21
N GLY A 19 6.56 -2.52 4.96
CA GLY A 19 6.53 -1.09 4.64
C GLY A 19 5.39 -0.36 5.36
N PHE A 20 4.18 -0.91 5.33
CA PHE A 20 3.03 -0.38 6.05
C PHE A 20 3.28 -0.30 7.57
N SER A 21 3.82 -1.38 8.15
CA SER A 21 4.12 -1.45 9.60
C SER A 21 5.16 -0.43 10.06
N LEU A 22 6.17 -0.16 9.21
CA LEU A 22 7.19 0.85 9.51
C LEU A 22 6.64 2.27 9.44
N ILE A 23 5.71 2.53 8.54
CA ILE A 23 5.14 3.88 8.37
C ILE A 23 4.16 4.24 9.47
N LEU A 24 3.39 3.29 10.00
CA LEU A 24 2.38 3.56 11.03
C LEU A 24 2.89 4.39 12.20
N PRO A 25 4.01 4.06 12.86
CA PRO A 25 4.54 4.87 13.96
C PRO A 25 5.23 6.16 13.50
N LEU A 26 5.74 6.21 12.27
CA LEU A 26 6.47 7.37 11.75
C LEU A 26 5.54 8.46 11.22
N LEU A 27 4.38 8.07 10.68
CA LEU A 27 3.45 8.99 10.04
C LEU A 27 2.92 10.10 10.97
N PRO A 28 2.50 9.83 12.22
CA PRO A 28 2.12 10.86 13.17
C PRO A 28 3.24 11.87 13.41
N TYR A 29 4.41 11.37 13.78
CA TYR A 29 5.58 12.21 14.05
C TYR A 29 5.95 13.10 12.86
N TYR A 30 5.92 12.55 11.66
CA TYR A 30 6.24 13.28 10.44
C TYR A 30 5.16 14.34 10.10
N ALA A 31 3.88 14.01 10.24
CA ALA A 31 2.78 14.93 9.95
C ALA A 31 2.70 16.10 10.95
N GLU A 32 2.96 15.84 12.24
CA GLU A 32 2.96 16.85 13.29
C GLU A 32 4.00 17.95 13.07
N GLN A 33 5.16 17.62 12.49
CA GLN A 33 6.20 18.60 12.14
C GLN A 33 5.67 19.66 11.16
N TYR A 34 4.66 19.34 10.35
CA TYR A 34 4.01 20.23 9.39
C TYR A 34 2.67 20.80 9.89
N GLY A 35 2.45 20.73 11.21
CA GLY A 35 1.28 21.34 11.87
C GLY A 35 0.02 20.47 11.83
N ALA A 36 0.13 19.16 11.58
CA ALA A 36 -0.99 18.26 11.73
C ALA A 36 -1.36 18.11 13.20
N ASN A 37 -2.65 18.19 13.50
CA ASN A 37 -3.22 17.81 14.78
C ASN A 37 -3.65 16.34 14.76
N ASP A 38 -4.04 15.78 15.91
CA ASP A 38 -4.46 14.38 16.07
C ASP A 38 -5.56 13.97 15.08
N ILE A 39 -6.47 14.90 14.74
CA ILE A 39 -7.56 14.65 13.79
C ILE A 39 -6.97 14.45 12.37
N ILE A 40 -6.02 15.29 11.95
CA ILE A 40 -5.37 15.19 10.65
C ILE A 40 -4.57 13.88 10.56
N VAL A 41 -3.86 13.52 11.62
CA VAL A 41 -3.12 12.25 11.72
C VAL A 41 -4.07 11.06 11.61
N GLY A 42 -5.20 11.11 12.33
CA GLY A 42 -6.24 10.09 12.23
C GLY A 42 -6.83 9.99 10.82
N LEU A 43 -7.09 11.12 10.15
CA LEU A 43 -7.58 11.15 8.77
C LEU A 43 -6.54 10.62 7.77
N LEU A 44 -5.24 10.90 7.97
CA LEU A 44 -4.16 10.34 7.16
C LEU A 44 -4.16 8.80 7.21
N THR A 45 -4.26 8.24 8.40
CA THR A 45 -4.33 6.78 8.59
C THR A 45 -5.62 6.21 7.99
N ALA A 46 -6.75 6.88 8.23
CA ALA A 46 -8.04 6.47 7.70
C ALA A 46 -8.11 6.56 6.18
N SER A 47 -7.42 7.53 5.55
CA SER A 47 -7.40 7.69 4.09
C SER A 47 -6.78 6.49 3.37
N TYR A 48 -5.72 5.90 3.94
CA TYR A 48 -5.14 4.64 3.45
C TYR A 48 -6.16 3.50 3.51
N ALA A 49 -6.79 3.29 4.68
CA ALA A 49 -7.75 2.21 4.86
C ALA A 49 -8.99 2.36 3.96
N ALA A 50 -9.50 3.60 3.82
CA ALA A 50 -10.61 3.90 2.93
C ALA A 50 -10.25 3.64 1.45
N ALA A 51 -9.07 4.08 1.03
CA ALA A 51 -8.57 3.83 -0.32
C ALA A 51 -8.38 2.32 -0.57
N GLN A 52 -7.83 1.57 0.38
CA GLN A 52 -7.66 0.12 0.29
C GLN A 52 -9.02 -0.62 0.22
N PHE A 53 -10.02 -0.16 0.98
CA PHE A 53 -11.37 -0.71 0.92
C PHE A 53 -11.98 -0.62 -0.49
N VAL A 54 -11.70 0.45 -1.22
CA VAL A 54 -12.12 0.63 -2.63
C VAL A 54 -11.17 -0.10 -3.59
N GLY A 55 -9.86 -0.01 -3.35
CA GLY A 55 -8.81 -0.58 -4.21
C GLY A 55 -8.83 -2.09 -4.26
N ALA A 56 -9.05 -2.78 -3.14
CA ALA A 56 -9.01 -4.24 -3.07
C ALA A 56 -10.05 -4.92 -3.99
N PRO A 57 -11.35 -4.58 -3.97
CA PRO A 57 -12.31 -5.18 -4.90
C PRO A 57 -12.07 -4.76 -6.36
N LEU A 58 -11.57 -3.55 -6.60
CA LEU A 58 -11.26 -3.08 -7.94
C LEU A 58 -10.11 -3.88 -8.55
N LEU A 59 -8.99 -4.00 -7.82
CA LEU A 59 -7.83 -4.80 -8.25
C LEU A 59 -8.18 -6.29 -8.35
N GLY A 60 -9.04 -6.79 -7.46
CA GLY A 60 -9.58 -8.15 -7.56
C GLY A 60 -10.27 -8.39 -8.90
N ARG A 61 -11.25 -7.57 -9.26
CA ARG A 61 -11.97 -7.67 -10.54
C ARG A 61 -11.06 -7.50 -11.75
N LEU A 62 -10.15 -6.52 -11.73
CA LEU A 62 -9.18 -6.32 -12.81
C LEU A 62 -8.26 -7.54 -12.94
N SER A 63 -7.88 -8.17 -11.85
CA SER A 63 -7.03 -9.36 -11.89
C SER A 63 -7.75 -10.59 -12.44
N ASP A 64 -9.08 -10.67 -12.32
CA ASP A 64 -9.89 -11.70 -12.96
C ASP A 64 -9.96 -11.51 -14.49
N GLN A 65 -9.99 -10.25 -14.95
CA GLN A 65 -10.12 -9.92 -16.38
C GLN A 65 -8.77 -9.93 -17.11
N TYR A 66 -7.73 -9.32 -16.53
CA TYR A 66 -6.43 -9.13 -17.17
C TYR A 66 -5.36 -10.12 -16.71
N GLY A 67 -5.70 -10.97 -15.75
CA GLY A 67 -4.79 -11.94 -15.15
C GLY A 67 -4.12 -11.44 -13.86
N ARG A 68 -3.73 -12.39 -13.00
CA ARG A 68 -3.21 -12.09 -11.66
C ARG A 68 -1.85 -11.37 -11.70
N ARG A 69 -0.95 -11.82 -12.57
CA ARG A 69 0.43 -11.33 -12.63
C ARG A 69 0.54 -9.85 -13.02
N PRO A 70 -0.08 -9.36 -14.11
CA PRO A 70 0.02 -7.94 -14.47
C PRO A 70 -0.58 -7.02 -13.41
N ILE A 71 -1.69 -7.41 -12.79
CA ILE A 71 -2.32 -6.60 -11.75
C ILE A 71 -1.49 -6.55 -10.47
N LEU A 72 -0.85 -7.65 -10.07
CA LEU A 72 0.13 -7.63 -8.97
C LEU A 72 1.29 -6.66 -9.26
N LEU A 73 1.80 -6.63 -10.50
CA LEU A 73 2.87 -5.70 -10.88
C LEU A 73 2.40 -4.24 -10.83
N VAL A 74 1.19 -3.94 -11.30
CA VAL A 74 0.59 -2.61 -11.22
C VAL A 74 0.40 -2.19 -9.76
N SER A 75 -0.08 -3.10 -8.91
CA SER A 75 -0.24 -2.86 -7.48
C SER A 75 1.09 -2.52 -6.81
N ILE A 76 2.15 -3.33 -7.04
CA ILE A 76 3.49 -3.06 -6.51
C ILE A 76 4.03 -1.71 -7.02
N ALA A 77 3.86 -1.41 -8.31
CA ALA A 77 4.30 -0.13 -8.87
C ALA A 77 3.57 1.06 -8.20
N GLY A 78 2.28 0.92 -7.92
CA GLY A 78 1.50 1.92 -7.19
C GLY A 78 1.97 2.10 -5.75
N THR A 79 2.24 1.02 -5.03
CA THR A 79 2.83 1.07 -3.68
C THR A 79 4.20 1.77 -3.70
N ILE A 80 5.09 1.40 -4.65
CA ILE A 80 6.38 2.08 -4.82
C ILE A 80 6.18 3.58 -5.07
N ALA A 81 5.26 3.96 -5.95
CA ALA A 81 4.95 5.37 -6.24
C ALA A 81 4.44 6.10 -4.98
N GLY A 82 3.58 5.47 -4.18
CA GLY A 82 3.11 5.99 -2.90
C GLY A 82 4.26 6.24 -1.91
N PHE A 83 5.16 5.27 -1.74
CA PHE A 83 6.33 5.42 -0.87
C PHE A 83 7.33 6.45 -1.37
N VAL A 84 7.59 6.49 -2.68
CA VAL A 84 8.45 7.52 -3.27
C VAL A 84 7.85 8.90 -3.05
N LEU A 85 6.54 9.07 -3.29
CA LEU A 85 5.86 10.34 -3.03
C LEU A 85 5.92 10.74 -1.56
N LEU A 86 5.77 9.79 -0.63
CA LEU A 86 5.93 10.02 0.79
C LEU A 86 7.35 10.53 1.11
N ALA A 87 8.38 9.88 0.54
CA ALA A 87 9.78 10.23 0.79
C ALA A 87 10.15 11.63 0.26
N ILE A 88 9.54 12.06 -0.85
CA ILE A 88 9.78 13.38 -1.46
C ILE A 88 8.73 14.42 -1.10
N ALA A 89 7.77 14.10 -0.22
CA ALA A 89 6.67 15.01 0.13
C ALA A 89 7.17 16.33 0.71
N GLU A 90 8.20 16.29 1.56
CA GLU A 90 8.81 17.49 2.14
C GLU A 90 9.47 18.38 1.08
N PRO A 91 10.51 17.95 0.34
CA PRO A 91 11.15 18.83 -0.63
C PRO A 91 10.20 19.32 -1.72
N LEU A 92 9.26 18.46 -2.14
CA LEU A 92 8.25 18.83 -3.13
C LEU A 92 7.24 19.83 -2.58
N GLY A 93 6.76 19.64 -1.36
CA GLY A 93 5.81 20.54 -0.70
C GLY A 93 6.42 21.91 -0.41
N MET A 94 7.70 21.95 0.03
CA MET A 94 8.43 23.20 0.23
C MET A 94 8.63 23.97 -1.09
N MET A 95 8.90 23.27 -2.17
CA MET A 95 9.06 23.87 -3.50
C MET A 95 7.72 24.42 -4.04
N LEU A 96 6.61 23.69 -3.84
CA LEU A 96 5.30 24.09 -4.34
C LEU A 96 4.63 25.17 -3.50
N GLY A 97 4.87 25.18 -2.18
CA GLY A 97 4.15 26.06 -1.25
C GLY A 97 4.64 27.50 -1.22
N GLY A 98 5.88 27.80 -1.57
CA GLY A 98 6.47 29.15 -1.59
C GLY A 98 6.54 29.84 -0.21
N ALA A 99 5.42 30.09 0.47
CA ALA A 99 5.38 30.60 1.84
C ALA A 99 5.26 29.45 2.87
N LEU A 100 5.83 29.64 4.07
CA LEU A 100 5.94 28.58 5.08
C LEU A 100 4.61 27.86 5.38
N VAL A 101 3.51 28.60 5.59
CA VAL A 101 2.18 28.03 5.88
C VAL A 101 1.64 27.26 4.68
N ALA A 102 1.82 27.78 3.47
CA ALA A 102 1.41 27.10 2.24
C ALA A 102 2.28 25.86 1.96
N ALA A 103 3.58 25.91 2.29
CA ALA A 103 4.50 24.78 2.19
C ALA A 103 4.07 23.63 3.11
N ASN A 104 3.78 23.90 4.37
CA ASN A 104 3.30 22.89 5.31
C ASN A 104 2.00 22.23 4.84
N THR A 105 1.04 23.04 4.36
CA THR A 105 -0.20 22.53 3.79
C THR A 105 0.04 21.68 2.55
N ALA A 106 0.97 22.07 1.69
CA ALA A 106 1.35 21.29 0.50
C ALA A 106 1.99 19.95 0.89
N VAL A 107 2.87 19.91 1.90
CA VAL A 107 3.44 18.67 2.42
C VAL A 107 2.33 17.75 2.93
N LEU A 108 1.43 18.24 3.79
CA LEU A 108 0.31 17.45 4.30
C LEU A 108 -0.58 16.91 3.17
N ALA A 109 -0.89 17.72 2.16
CA ALA A 109 -1.65 17.27 0.99
C ALA A 109 -0.93 16.14 0.23
N LEU A 110 0.39 16.25 0.06
CA LEU A 110 1.20 15.18 -0.56
C LEU A 110 1.23 13.92 0.28
N LEU A 111 1.24 14.03 1.62
CA LEU A 111 1.10 12.87 2.51
C LEU A 111 -0.25 12.16 2.29
N PHE A 112 -1.36 12.92 2.19
CA PHE A 112 -2.67 12.34 1.88
C PHE A 112 -2.68 11.64 0.52
N VAL A 113 -2.15 12.28 -0.53
CA VAL A 113 -2.07 11.69 -1.86
C VAL A 113 -1.23 10.40 -1.83
N SER A 114 -0.10 10.40 -1.13
CA SER A 114 0.73 9.20 -1.00
C SER A 114 -0.01 8.06 -0.31
N ARG A 115 -0.78 8.35 0.77
CA ARG A 115 -1.56 7.34 1.48
C ARG A 115 -2.72 6.80 0.66
N ILE A 116 -3.38 7.65 -0.11
CA ILE A 116 -4.46 7.23 -1.01
C ILE A 116 -3.91 6.35 -2.15
N LEU A 117 -2.80 6.74 -2.77
CA LEU A 117 -2.14 5.93 -3.81
C LEU A 117 -1.72 4.56 -3.28
N ASP A 118 -1.05 4.54 -2.13
CA ASP A 118 -0.61 3.31 -1.49
C ASP A 118 -1.82 2.43 -1.10
N GLY A 119 -2.86 3.02 -0.51
CA GLY A 119 -4.09 2.30 -0.17
C GLY A 119 -4.81 1.72 -1.38
N LEU A 120 -4.98 2.47 -2.47
CA LEU A 120 -5.58 1.97 -3.71
C LEU A 120 -4.78 0.80 -4.29
N SER A 121 -3.45 0.85 -4.14
CA SER A 121 -2.54 -0.20 -4.60
C SER A 121 -2.43 -1.38 -3.64
N GLY A 122 -2.73 -1.18 -2.34
CA GLY A 122 -2.65 -2.18 -1.27
C GLY A 122 -3.65 -3.33 -1.37
N GLY A 123 -4.46 -3.39 -2.44
CA GLY A 123 -5.30 -4.54 -2.79
C GLY A 123 -4.52 -5.78 -3.26
N ASN A 124 -3.17 -5.73 -3.27
CA ASN A 124 -2.30 -6.85 -3.67
C ASN A 124 -2.53 -8.10 -2.83
N ILE A 125 -2.91 -7.96 -1.55
CA ILE A 125 -3.20 -9.09 -0.65
C ILE A 125 -4.38 -9.91 -1.19
N SER A 126 -5.47 -9.28 -1.63
CA SER A 126 -6.63 -9.97 -2.20
C SER A 126 -6.28 -10.66 -3.52
N VAL A 127 -5.50 -10.01 -4.38
CA VAL A 127 -5.01 -10.59 -5.65
C VAL A 127 -4.02 -11.73 -5.38
N ALA A 128 -3.15 -11.60 -4.37
CA ALA A 128 -2.22 -12.65 -3.96
C ALA A 128 -2.94 -13.89 -3.44
N GLN A 129 -3.96 -13.71 -2.59
CA GLN A 129 -4.80 -14.82 -2.10
C GLN A 129 -5.54 -15.52 -3.24
N ALA A 130 -6.12 -14.76 -4.16
CA ALA A 130 -6.77 -15.31 -5.34
C ALA A 130 -5.78 -16.08 -6.23
N TYR A 131 -4.58 -15.53 -6.46
CA TYR A 131 -3.54 -16.21 -7.24
C TYR A 131 -3.11 -17.53 -6.59
N ILE A 132 -2.96 -17.55 -5.27
CA ILE A 132 -2.66 -18.78 -4.52
C ILE A 132 -3.79 -19.79 -4.67
N ALA A 133 -5.04 -19.35 -4.59
CA ALA A 133 -6.20 -20.23 -4.79
C ALA A 133 -6.19 -20.87 -6.19
N ASP A 134 -5.81 -20.10 -7.22
CA ASP A 134 -5.75 -20.56 -8.61
C ASP A 134 -4.62 -21.58 -8.87
N ILE A 135 -3.47 -21.47 -8.17
CA ILE A 135 -2.32 -22.37 -8.38
C ILE A 135 -2.27 -23.54 -7.39
N SER A 136 -3.17 -23.57 -6.41
CA SER A 136 -3.19 -24.61 -5.36
C SER A 136 -4.24 -25.68 -5.65
N THR A 137 -3.93 -26.92 -5.28
CA THR A 137 -4.92 -27.99 -5.24
C THR A 137 -5.76 -27.87 -3.95
N PRO A 138 -6.99 -28.43 -3.89
CA PRO A 138 -7.81 -28.39 -2.68
C PRO A 138 -7.07 -28.84 -1.42
N GLU A 139 -6.20 -29.85 -1.53
CA GLU A 139 -5.46 -30.45 -0.41
C GLU A 139 -4.35 -29.51 0.10
N ASN A 140 -3.77 -28.69 -0.78
CA ASN A 140 -2.62 -27.83 -0.46
C ASN A 140 -3.01 -26.36 -0.25
N ARG A 141 -4.26 -25.98 -0.53
CA ARG A 141 -4.72 -24.58 -0.48
C ARG A 141 -4.54 -23.97 0.90
N ASN A 142 -4.96 -24.66 1.95
CA ASN A 142 -4.85 -24.17 3.32
C ASN A 142 -3.40 -23.95 3.73
N ARG A 143 -2.48 -24.83 3.32
CA ARG A 143 -1.05 -24.66 3.59
C ARG A 143 -0.48 -23.47 2.82
N ALA A 144 -0.86 -23.30 1.57
CA ALA A 144 -0.39 -22.18 0.73
C ALA A 144 -0.92 -20.83 1.24
N LEU A 145 -2.18 -20.75 1.67
CA LEU A 145 -2.74 -19.56 2.33
C LEU A 145 -2.09 -19.30 3.68
N GLY A 146 -1.76 -20.36 4.45
CA GLY A 146 -1.03 -20.24 5.71
C GLY A 146 0.37 -19.62 5.54
N VAL A 147 1.07 -19.90 4.43
CA VAL A 147 2.37 -19.27 4.12
C VAL A 147 2.20 -17.76 3.93
N VAL A 148 1.13 -17.31 3.26
CA VAL A 148 0.87 -15.87 3.13
C VAL A 148 0.37 -15.28 4.45
N GLY A 149 -0.43 -16.02 5.21
CA GLY A 149 -0.82 -15.62 6.56
C GLY A 149 0.37 -15.40 7.49
N ALA A 150 1.47 -16.13 7.30
CA ALA A 150 2.71 -15.94 8.05
C ALA A 150 3.46 -14.64 7.71
N ALA A 151 3.12 -13.97 6.61
CA ALA A 151 3.67 -12.63 6.29
C ALA A 151 3.08 -11.53 7.21
N PHE A 152 1.85 -11.73 7.70
CA PHE A 152 1.21 -10.82 8.67
C PHE A 152 1.85 -10.93 10.05
#